data_c9188283d881bf25ecdf3b4bda7ec1a0
#
_entry.id   c9188283d881bf25ecdf3b4bda7ec1a0
#
_cell.length_a   1.000
_cell.length_b   1.000
_cell.length_c   1.000
_cell.angle_alpha   90.00
_cell.angle_beta   90.00
_cell.angle_gamma   90.00
#
_symmetry.space_group_name_H-M   'P 1'
#
loop_
_entity.id
_entity.type
_entity.pdbx_description
1 polymer ?
#
loop_
_entity_poly.entity_id
_entity_poly.type
_entity_poly.pdbx_seq_one_letter_code
_entity_poly.pdbx_strand_id
1 'polypeptide(L)'
;MDFSGICKGMLKFTGALCLCPGLVLACPKDSQAAARQAEVKTRSSYVVKIEAPSVDVYTYASEFSGRQGQVMRGQTYEVLSGANQGWVKIRTGGREGFIRTAGNATVVEKARESVDENIKKRRQVVEYAMQFVGGRYVYGGADPNRGADCSGFTRYVLSKSASISLPHSSKGQSSYGRQVSEDEMQPGDLLFYSGSGGINHVALYIGDGQIVHASTEKTGIKTSPYDYRTPVKIVSLLS
;
A
#
# COMPACT_ATOMS: atom_id res chain seq x y z
N MET A 1 27.90 20.82 48.83
CA MET A 1 27.40 19.84 49.80
C MET A 1 27.27 18.50 49.08
N ASP A 2 28.16 17.65 49.45
CA ASP A 2 28.49 16.35 48.91
C ASP A 2 27.55 15.29 49.49
N PHE A 3 27.10 14.34 48.75
CA PHE A 3 26.78 13.01 49.28
C PHE A 3 26.85 11.94 48.17
N SER A 4 28.04 11.34 48.15
CA SER A 4 28.30 10.03 47.60
C SER A 4 27.67 8.92 48.42
N GLY A 5 27.20 7.84 47.80
CA GLY A 5 26.69 6.65 48.48
C GLY A 5 26.79 5.40 47.61
N ILE A 6 27.88 4.74 47.78
CA ILE A 6 28.31 3.43 47.32
C ILE A 6 27.37 2.32 47.80
N CYS A 7 27.02 1.35 46.99
CA CYS A 7 26.81 -0.02 47.45
C CYS A 7 27.28 -1.05 46.43
N LYS A 8 28.41 -1.64 46.70
CA LYS A 8 28.93 -2.89 46.15
C LYS A 8 28.22 -4.06 46.80
N GLY A 9 27.77 -5.02 46.01
CA GLY A 9 27.34 -6.32 46.50
C GLY A 9 27.76 -7.41 45.54
N MET A 10 28.95 -7.91 45.76
CA MET A 10 29.50 -9.11 45.13
C MET A 10 28.91 -10.34 45.81
N LEU A 11 28.23 -11.24 45.07
CA LEU A 11 27.94 -12.58 45.57
C LEU A 11 28.46 -13.61 44.56
N LYS A 12 29.49 -14.27 44.93
CA LYS A 12 30.02 -15.49 44.29
C LYS A 12 29.12 -16.64 44.67
N PHE A 13 28.62 -17.41 43.71
CA PHE A 13 28.19 -18.79 43.93
C PHE A 13 28.85 -19.74 42.94
N THR A 14 29.54 -20.68 43.49
CA THR A 14 30.26 -21.80 42.89
C THR A 14 29.30 -22.89 42.44
N GLY A 15 29.48 -23.39 41.22
CA GLY A 15 29.47 -24.80 40.83
C GLY A 15 28.20 -25.63 41.04
N ALA A 16 27.56 -25.97 39.91
CA ALA A 16 27.08 -27.33 39.68
C ALA A 16 26.87 -27.52 38.16
N LEU A 17 27.66 -28.43 37.63
CA LEU A 17 27.57 -28.92 36.25
C LEU A 17 26.35 -29.83 36.15
N CYS A 18 25.35 -29.47 35.38
CA CYS A 18 24.28 -30.37 35.00
C CYS A 18 24.18 -30.43 33.49
N LEU A 19 24.69 -31.51 32.93
CA LEU A 19 24.54 -31.92 31.53
C LEU A 19 23.07 -32.30 31.29
N CYS A 20 22.33 -31.51 30.46
CA CYS A 20 21.12 -31.97 29.80
C CYS A 20 21.28 -31.78 28.29
N PRO A 21 20.97 -32.79 27.48
CA PRO A 21 21.14 -32.73 26.03
C PRO A 21 19.95 -32.07 25.35
N GLY A 22 20.24 -31.19 24.41
CA GLY A 22 19.45 -31.01 23.20
C GLY A 22 18.09 -30.34 23.32
N LEU A 23 18.06 -29.01 23.43
CA LEU A 23 16.92 -28.24 22.91
C LEU A 23 17.50 -27.22 21.93
N VAL A 24 17.48 -27.60 20.63
CA VAL A 24 17.71 -26.66 19.54
C VAL A 24 16.49 -25.73 19.51
N LEU A 25 16.61 -24.57 20.11
CA LEU A 25 15.66 -23.47 19.91
C LEU A 25 15.80 -23.03 18.44
N ALA A 26 14.89 -23.52 17.61
CA ALA A 26 14.66 -22.97 16.29
C ALA A 26 14.27 -21.50 16.46
N CYS A 27 15.16 -20.60 16.09
CA CYS A 27 14.86 -19.18 15.93
C CYS A 27 13.76 -19.06 14.87
N PRO A 28 12.61 -18.42 15.13
CA PRO A 28 11.61 -18.23 14.10
C PRO A 28 12.17 -17.27 13.05
N LYS A 29 12.28 -17.77 11.81
CA LYS A 29 12.68 -16.97 10.64
C LYS A 29 11.63 -15.92 10.23
N ASP A 30 10.53 -15.81 10.98
CA ASP A 30 9.38 -14.99 10.60
C ASP A 30 9.49 -13.52 11.02
N SER A 31 10.45 -13.18 11.90
CA SER A 31 10.60 -11.78 12.35
C SER A 31 11.30 -10.85 11.33
N GLN A 32 11.99 -11.41 10.32
CA GLN A 32 12.66 -10.60 9.29
C GLN A 32 11.76 -10.25 8.09
N ALA A 33 10.69 -11.00 7.86
CA ALA A 33 9.73 -10.70 6.80
C ALA A 33 8.85 -9.49 7.17
N ALA A 34 8.43 -9.40 8.43
CA ALA A 34 7.64 -8.26 8.93
C ALA A 34 8.42 -6.93 8.94
N ALA A 35 9.74 -6.98 9.16
CA ALA A 35 10.57 -5.78 9.15
C ALA A 35 10.89 -5.25 7.74
N ARG A 36 10.80 -6.09 6.70
CA ARG A 36 11.04 -5.65 5.31
C ARG A 36 9.84 -4.95 4.65
N GLN A 37 8.64 -5.09 5.20
CA GLN A 37 7.45 -4.36 4.71
C GLN A 37 7.37 -2.91 5.20
N ALA A 38 8.23 -2.48 6.12
CA ALA A 38 8.20 -1.13 6.70
C ALA A 38 9.05 -0.08 5.96
N GLU A 39 9.82 -0.45 4.94
CA GLU A 39 10.61 0.49 4.12
C GLU A 39 10.12 0.60 2.68
N VAL A 40 8.84 0.88 2.48
CA VAL A 40 8.44 1.62 1.30
C VAL A 40 8.89 3.06 1.53
N LYS A 41 10.05 3.39 0.99
CA LYS A 41 10.61 4.74 0.96
C LYS A 41 9.66 5.62 0.15
N THR A 42 8.62 6.12 0.78
CA THR A 42 7.64 7.03 0.22
C THR A 42 8.40 8.30 -0.16
N ARG A 43 8.71 8.47 -1.44
CA ARG A 43 9.10 9.77 -1.97
C ARG A 43 7.86 10.65 -1.83
N SER A 44 7.81 11.42 -0.75
CA SER A 44 6.81 12.46 -0.59
C SER A 44 6.91 13.40 -1.79
N SER A 45 5.92 13.42 -2.66
CA SER A 45 5.80 14.44 -3.68
C SER A 45 5.06 15.63 -3.10
N TYR A 46 5.66 16.79 -3.21
CA TYR A 46 5.05 18.03 -2.78
C TYR A 46 4.48 18.77 -3.96
N VAL A 47 3.35 19.42 -3.78
CA VAL A 47 2.79 20.37 -4.72
C VAL A 47 2.67 21.73 -4.06
N VAL A 48 2.87 22.77 -4.83
CA VAL A 48 2.65 24.15 -4.39
C VAL A 48 1.39 24.68 -5.06
N LYS A 49 0.44 25.19 -4.26
CA LYS A 49 -0.75 25.87 -4.71
C LYS A 49 -0.55 27.37 -4.63
N ILE A 50 -0.83 28.08 -5.71
CA ILE A 50 -0.66 29.53 -5.77
C ILE A 50 -1.90 30.19 -5.18
N GLU A 51 -1.71 31.05 -4.18
CA GLU A 51 -2.79 31.76 -3.45
C GLU A 51 -2.79 33.26 -3.76
N ALA A 52 -1.63 33.84 -4.05
CA ALA A 52 -1.54 35.22 -4.52
C ALA A 52 -2.12 35.39 -5.94
N PRO A 53 -2.58 36.57 -6.33
CA PRO A 53 -3.11 36.82 -7.68
C PRO A 53 -2.14 36.38 -8.78
N SER A 54 -0.85 36.68 -8.63
CA SER A 54 0.23 36.18 -9.47
C SER A 54 1.52 36.07 -8.66
N VAL A 55 2.41 35.16 -9.06
CA VAL A 55 3.76 34.97 -8.47
C VAL A 55 4.76 34.87 -9.60
N ASP A 56 5.83 35.66 -9.50
CA ASP A 56 6.92 35.64 -10.47
C ASP A 56 7.71 34.33 -10.36
N VAL A 57 8.11 33.80 -11.52
CA VAL A 57 9.00 32.64 -11.65
C VAL A 57 10.39 33.12 -12.00
N TYR A 58 11.38 32.72 -11.24
CA TYR A 58 12.75 33.15 -11.33
C TYR A 58 13.69 32.03 -11.79
N THR A 59 14.82 32.40 -12.42
CA THR A 59 15.85 31.45 -12.85
C THR A 59 16.54 30.77 -11.65
N TYR A 60 16.75 31.49 -10.56
CA TYR A 60 17.35 31.02 -9.31
C TYR A 60 16.50 31.46 -8.11
N ALA A 61 16.74 30.86 -6.95
CA ALA A 61 16.05 31.19 -5.69
C ALA A 61 16.46 32.58 -5.16
N SER A 62 16.22 33.61 -5.95
CA SER A 62 16.57 35.02 -5.65
C SER A 62 15.68 35.97 -6.45
N GLU A 63 15.17 37.01 -5.81
CA GLU A 63 14.40 38.08 -6.46
C GLU A 63 15.26 38.94 -7.42
N PHE A 64 16.59 38.88 -7.26
CA PHE A 64 17.54 39.56 -8.14
C PHE A 64 17.91 38.76 -9.41
N SER A 65 17.39 37.53 -9.53
CA SER A 65 17.62 36.71 -10.71
C SER A 65 16.64 37.04 -11.85
N GLY A 66 16.96 36.57 -13.04
CA GLY A 66 16.11 36.81 -14.22
C GLY A 66 14.73 36.19 -14.05
N ARG A 67 13.66 36.95 -14.34
CA ARG A 67 12.29 36.47 -14.41
C ARG A 67 12.08 35.64 -15.65
N GLN A 68 11.43 34.49 -15.50
CA GLN A 68 11.10 33.58 -16.60
C GLN A 68 9.62 33.63 -16.98
N GLY A 69 8.76 34.18 -16.11
CA GLY A 69 7.32 34.27 -16.30
C GLY A 69 6.57 34.46 -15.00
N GLN A 70 5.27 34.21 -15.02
CA GLN A 70 4.40 34.29 -13.87
C GLN A 70 3.49 33.07 -13.79
N VAL A 71 3.10 32.71 -12.58
CA VAL A 71 2.08 31.70 -12.28
C VAL A 71 0.93 32.38 -11.55
N MET A 72 -0.30 31.90 -11.76
CA MET A 72 -1.52 32.58 -11.35
C MET A 72 -2.22 31.85 -10.22
N ARG A 73 -3.06 32.57 -9.48
CA ARG A 73 -3.89 32.04 -8.40
C ARG A 73 -4.66 30.80 -8.83
N GLY A 74 -4.70 29.80 -7.95
CA GLY A 74 -5.43 28.54 -8.15
C GLY A 74 -4.66 27.50 -8.93
N GLN A 75 -3.56 27.86 -9.59
CA GLN A 75 -2.70 26.90 -10.26
C GLN A 75 -1.89 26.08 -9.22
N THR A 76 -1.61 24.83 -9.58
CA THR A 76 -0.86 23.90 -8.75
C THR A 76 0.31 23.34 -9.54
N TYR A 77 1.49 23.31 -8.94
CA TYR A 77 2.71 22.82 -9.56
C TYR A 77 3.42 21.80 -8.70
N GLU A 78 4.06 20.82 -9.32
CA GLU A 78 4.93 19.87 -8.65
C GLU A 78 6.18 20.58 -8.11
N VAL A 79 6.51 20.31 -6.86
CA VAL A 79 7.75 20.80 -6.22
C VAL A 79 8.88 19.84 -6.56
N LEU A 80 9.83 20.27 -7.34
CA LEU A 80 10.99 19.47 -7.76
C LEU A 80 12.07 19.41 -6.68
N SER A 81 12.24 20.51 -5.93
CA SER A 81 13.08 20.58 -4.75
C SER A 81 12.65 21.73 -3.84
N GLY A 82 12.77 21.57 -2.53
CA GLY A 82 12.72 22.66 -1.59
C GLY A 82 14.01 23.47 -1.70
N ALA A 83 13.88 24.77 -1.89
CA ALA A 83 14.99 25.69 -1.72
C ALA A 83 14.90 26.29 -0.30
N ASN A 84 16.05 26.56 0.32
CA ASN A 84 16.10 27.20 1.63
C ASN A 84 15.43 28.59 1.59
N GLN A 85 14.88 29.02 2.74
CA GLN A 85 14.36 30.38 2.95
C GLN A 85 13.07 30.75 2.20
N GLY A 86 12.11 29.81 2.05
CA GLY A 86 10.79 30.10 1.49
C GLY A 86 10.74 30.14 -0.04
N TRP A 87 11.67 29.50 -0.71
CA TRP A 87 11.67 29.24 -2.14
C TRP A 87 11.36 27.80 -2.45
N VAL A 88 10.69 27.53 -3.56
CA VAL A 88 10.50 26.18 -4.12
C VAL A 88 10.81 26.19 -5.59
N LYS A 89 11.38 25.09 -6.07
CA LYS A 89 11.63 24.85 -7.48
C LYS A 89 10.41 24.12 -8.08
N ILE A 90 9.86 24.67 -9.14
CA ILE A 90 8.70 24.12 -9.86
C ILE A 90 9.02 23.89 -11.33
N ARG A 91 8.15 23.11 -12.00
CA ARG A 91 8.16 23.00 -13.48
C ARG A 91 6.93 23.67 -14.05
N THR A 92 7.11 24.62 -14.94
CA THR A 92 6.05 25.32 -15.66
C THR A 92 6.42 25.51 -17.12
N GLY A 93 5.50 25.26 -18.06
CA GLY A 93 5.74 25.42 -19.49
C GLY A 93 6.95 24.65 -20.05
N GLY A 94 7.28 23.49 -19.46
CA GLY A 94 8.44 22.66 -19.83
C GLY A 94 9.80 23.19 -19.30
N ARG A 95 9.80 24.27 -18.53
CA ARG A 95 11.01 24.85 -17.92
C ARG A 95 10.96 24.75 -16.40
N GLU A 96 12.13 24.72 -15.77
CA GLU A 96 12.27 24.74 -14.34
C GLU A 96 12.55 26.17 -13.86
N GLY A 97 11.91 26.57 -12.77
CA GLY A 97 12.10 27.90 -12.18
C GLY A 97 11.78 27.89 -10.69
N PHE A 98 12.08 28.99 -10.04
CA PHE A 98 11.88 29.17 -8.59
C PHE A 98 10.78 30.18 -8.32
N ILE A 99 9.91 29.87 -7.35
CA ILE A 99 8.93 30.80 -6.83
C ILE A 99 9.15 31.00 -5.35
N ARG A 100 8.81 32.19 -4.85
CA ARG A 100 8.79 32.49 -3.43
C ARG A 100 7.45 32.10 -2.85
N THR A 101 7.45 31.24 -1.80
CA THR A 101 6.21 30.74 -1.20
C THR A 101 5.69 31.62 -0.09
N ALA A 102 6.57 32.38 0.60
CA ALA A 102 6.20 33.21 1.75
C ALA A 102 5.06 34.21 1.39
N GLY A 103 3.86 33.98 1.93
CA GLY A 103 2.67 34.78 1.71
C GLY A 103 2.00 34.66 0.31
N ASN A 104 2.58 33.86 -0.59
CA ASN A 104 2.15 33.77 -2.00
C ASN A 104 1.61 32.39 -2.40
N ALA A 105 2.02 31.34 -1.70
CA ALA A 105 1.69 29.97 -2.08
C ALA A 105 1.80 29.03 -0.88
N THR A 106 0.98 27.99 -0.86
CA THR A 106 1.02 26.92 0.15
C THR A 106 1.62 25.66 -0.45
N VAL A 107 2.62 25.11 0.22
CA VAL A 107 3.21 23.81 -0.13
C VAL A 107 2.42 22.71 0.57
N VAL A 108 1.84 21.80 -0.21
CA VAL A 108 1.03 20.68 0.27
C VAL A 108 1.72 19.37 -0.08
N GLU A 109 1.81 18.46 0.87
CA GLU A 109 2.34 17.12 0.63
C GLU A 109 1.26 16.26 -0.06
N LYS A 110 1.33 16.14 -1.39
CA LYS A 110 0.34 15.43 -2.20
C LYS A 110 0.44 13.90 -2.04
N ALA A 111 1.64 13.38 -1.76
CA ALA A 111 1.86 11.94 -1.71
C ALA A 111 1.29 11.28 -0.46
N ARG A 112 1.29 11.95 0.70
CA ARG A 112 0.70 11.40 1.93
C ARG A 112 -0.80 11.21 1.80
N GLU A 113 -1.52 12.23 1.34
CA GLU A 113 -2.97 12.18 1.23
C GLU A 113 -3.42 11.08 0.25
N SER A 114 -2.77 10.97 -0.91
CA SER A 114 -3.11 9.92 -1.88
C SER A 114 -2.70 8.51 -1.42
N VAL A 115 -1.60 8.36 -0.70
CA VAL A 115 -1.17 7.07 -0.13
C VAL A 115 -2.09 6.66 1.01
N ASP A 116 -2.43 7.59 1.91
CA ASP A 116 -3.35 7.31 3.01
C ASP A 116 -4.76 6.95 2.50
N GLU A 117 -5.26 7.61 1.48
CA GLU A 117 -6.53 7.29 0.81
C GLU A 117 -6.48 5.92 0.12
N ASN A 118 -5.39 5.57 -0.54
CA ASN A 118 -5.22 4.25 -1.16
C ASN A 118 -5.17 3.14 -0.10
N ILE A 119 -4.39 3.32 0.96
CA ILE A 119 -4.31 2.39 2.09
C ILE A 119 -5.69 2.19 2.73
N LYS A 120 -6.42 3.28 2.96
CA LYS A 120 -7.77 3.25 3.52
C LYS A 120 -8.73 2.48 2.63
N LYS A 121 -8.71 2.74 1.32
CA LYS A 121 -9.53 2.04 0.33
C LYS A 121 -9.22 0.54 0.26
N ARG A 122 -7.93 0.16 0.28
CA ARG A 122 -7.49 -1.24 0.31
C ARG A 122 -7.97 -1.95 1.58
N ARG A 123 -7.81 -1.31 2.73
CA ARG A 123 -8.32 -1.83 4.01
C ARG A 123 -9.83 -2.04 3.96
N GLN A 124 -10.58 -1.07 3.47
CA GLN A 124 -12.04 -1.16 3.33
C GLN A 124 -12.46 -2.35 2.45
N VAL A 125 -11.76 -2.60 1.34
CA VAL A 125 -12.02 -3.76 0.46
C VAL A 125 -11.79 -5.07 1.21
N VAL A 126 -10.67 -5.19 1.92
CA VAL A 126 -10.34 -6.40 2.69
C VAL A 126 -11.35 -6.62 3.83
N GLU A 127 -11.62 -5.61 4.64
CA GLU A 127 -12.60 -5.70 5.73
C GLU A 127 -13.98 -6.10 5.24
N TYR A 128 -14.40 -5.55 4.10
CA TYR A 128 -15.67 -5.92 3.49
C TYR A 128 -15.67 -7.38 2.98
N ALA A 129 -14.59 -7.82 2.35
CA ALA A 129 -14.47 -9.20 1.87
C ALA A 129 -14.50 -10.21 3.01
N MET A 130 -13.85 -9.90 4.13
CA MET A 130 -13.74 -10.77 5.29
C MET A 130 -15.08 -11.04 5.99
N GLN A 131 -16.07 -10.17 5.83
CA GLN A 131 -17.42 -10.36 6.38
C GLN A 131 -18.14 -11.60 5.81
N PHE A 132 -17.72 -12.07 4.65
CA PHE A 132 -18.35 -13.21 3.96
C PHE A 132 -17.65 -14.54 4.20
N VAL A 133 -16.59 -14.57 5.01
CA VAL A 133 -15.90 -15.83 5.39
C VAL A 133 -16.88 -16.76 6.12
N GLY A 134 -16.94 -18.04 5.68
CA GLY A 134 -17.96 -19.01 6.11
C GLY A 134 -19.20 -19.04 5.22
N GLY A 135 -19.33 -18.09 4.28
CA GLY A 135 -20.42 -18.06 3.30
C GLY A 135 -20.36 -19.23 2.31
N ARG A 136 -21.48 -19.49 1.61
CA ARG A 136 -21.63 -20.61 0.68
C ARG A 136 -20.94 -20.33 -0.66
N TYR A 137 -20.30 -21.35 -1.22
CA TYR A 137 -19.99 -21.37 -2.64
C TYR A 137 -21.20 -21.83 -3.43
N VAL A 138 -21.52 -21.13 -4.51
CA VAL A 138 -22.52 -21.54 -5.51
C VAL A 138 -21.95 -21.23 -6.87
N TYR A 139 -21.81 -22.25 -7.73
CA TYR A 139 -21.32 -22.07 -9.10
C TYR A 139 -22.25 -21.10 -9.87
N GLY A 140 -21.69 -20.08 -10.54
CA GLY A 140 -22.45 -19.02 -11.19
C GLY A 140 -23.13 -18.04 -10.22
N GLY A 141 -22.97 -18.20 -8.92
CA GLY A 141 -23.49 -17.28 -7.90
C GLY A 141 -22.73 -15.97 -7.85
N ALA A 142 -23.45 -14.85 -7.66
CA ALA A 142 -22.92 -13.50 -7.73
C ALA A 142 -23.15 -12.66 -6.45
N ASP A 143 -23.83 -13.24 -5.45
CA ASP A 143 -24.15 -12.58 -4.17
C ASP A 143 -23.65 -13.47 -3.01
N PRO A 144 -22.57 -13.08 -2.32
CA PRO A 144 -22.00 -13.88 -1.23
C PRO A 144 -22.95 -14.07 -0.03
N ASN A 145 -24.01 -13.27 0.11
CA ASN A 145 -25.04 -13.49 1.12
C ASN A 145 -25.93 -14.69 0.81
N ARG A 146 -26.04 -15.07 -0.47
CA ARG A 146 -26.85 -16.21 -0.95
C ARG A 146 -25.98 -17.36 -1.44
N GLY A 147 -24.76 -17.07 -1.82
CA GLY A 147 -23.74 -17.94 -2.37
C GLY A 147 -23.13 -17.33 -3.62
N ALA A 148 -21.81 -17.42 -3.74
CA ALA A 148 -21.06 -16.88 -4.86
C ALA A 148 -20.00 -17.88 -5.33
N ASP A 149 -19.64 -17.83 -6.62
CA ASP A 149 -18.40 -18.44 -7.11
C ASP A 149 -17.21 -17.47 -6.95
N CYS A 150 -16.03 -17.89 -7.33
CA CYS A 150 -14.80 -17.10 -7.13
C CYS A 150 -14.87 -15.71 -7.79
N SER A 151 -15.35 -15.63 -9.03
CA SER A 151 -15.45 -14.37 -9.79
C SER A 151 -16.66 -13.53 -9.39
N GLY A 152 -17.75 -14.17 -9.00
CA GLY A 152 -18.92 -13.50 -8.43
C GLY A 152 -18.62 -12.84 -7.10
N PHE A 153 -17.85 -13.53 -6.24
CA PHE A 153 -17.37 -13.01 -4.96
C PHE A 153 -16.50 -11.75 -5.15
N THR A 154 -15.43 -11.85 -5.94
CA THR A 154 -14.51 -10.70 -6.15
C THR A 154 -15.21 -9.53 -6.83
N ARG A 155 -16.07 -9.79 -7.82
CA ARG A 155 -16.92 -8.80 -8.46
C ARG A 155 -17.81 -8.08 -7.44
N TYR A 156 -18.49 -8.82 -6.59
CA TYR A 156 -19.41 -8.28 -5.59
C TYR A 156 -18.67 -7.39 -4.60
N VAL A 157 -17.58 -7.91 -4.02
CA VAL A 157 -16.77 -7.19 -3.04
C VAL A 157 -16.26 -5.86 -3.63
N LEU A 158 -15.60 -5.89 -4.78
CA LEU A 158 -15.01 -4.68 -5.39
C LEU A 158 -16.07 -3.69 -5.86
N SER A 159 -17.23 -4.16 -6.33
CA SER A 159 -18.35 -3.28 -6.68
C SER A 159 -18.90 -2.54 -5.47
N LYS A 160 -19.08 -3.21 -4.34
CA LYS A 160 -19.69 -2.62 -3.14
C LYS A 160 -18.74 -1.79 -2.31
N SER A 161 -17.46 -2.18 -2.22
CA SER A 161 -16.49 -1.52 -1.34
C SER A 161 -15.63 -0.46 -2.06
N ALA A 162 -15.47 -0.57 -3.38
CA ALA A 162 -14.57 0.30 -4.15
C ALA A 162 -15.20 0.89 -5.41
N SER A 163 -16.48 0.61 -5.70
CA SER A 163 -17.20 1.03 -6.92
C SER A 163 -16.54 0.56 -8.23
N ILE A 164 -15.83 -0.58 -8.18
CA ILE A 164 -15.15 -1.17 -9.33
C ILE A 164 -16.08 -2.23 -9.95
N SER A 165 -16.42 -2.05 -11.23
CA SER A 165 -17.23 -3.00 -11.99
C SER A 165 -16.36 -3.99 -12.75
N LEU A 166 -16.59 -5.29 -12.52
CA LEU A 166 -15.85 -6.38 -13.16
C LEU A 166 -16.81 -7.36 -13.84
N PRO A 167 -16.37 -8.09 -14.87
CA PRO A 167 -17.15 -9.19 -15.46
C PRO A 167 -17.25 -10.37 -14.48
N HIS A 168 -18.32 -11.17 -14.60
CA HIS A 168 -18.48 -12.42 -13.86
C HIS A 168 -17.72 -13.56 -14.53
N SER A 169 -16.40 -13.46 -14.54
CA SER A 169 -15.49 -14.44 -15.12
C SER A 169 -14.07 -14.19 -14.62
N SER A 170 -13.41 -15.17 -14.03
CA SER A 170 -12.02 -15.05 -13.57
C SER A 170 -11.07 -14.71 -14.73
N LYS A 171 -11.23 -15.36 -15.90
CA LYS A 171 -10.47 -15.03 -17.10
C LYS A 171 -10.74 -13.59 -17.57
N GLY A 172 -12.00 -13.14 -17.54
CA GLY A 172 -12.36 -11.76 -17.90
C GLY A 172 -11.75 -10.75 -16.93
N GLN A 173 -11.84 -11.01 -15.63
CA GLN A 173 -11.26 -10.12 -14.60
C GLN A 173 -9.76 -9.97 -14.73
N SER A 174 -9.04 -11.00 -15.17
CA SER A 174 -7.59 -10.93 -15.30
C SER A 174 -7.08 -9.94 -16.36
N SER A 175 -7.97 -9.40 -17.18
CA SER A 175 -7.64 -8.38 -18.20
C SER A 175 -7.83 -6.95 -17.69
N TYR A 176 -8.27 -6.78 -16.44
CA TYR A 176 -8.50 -5.48 -15.82
C TYR A 176 -7.32 -5.12 -14.89
N GLY A 177 -7.13 -3.81 -14.70
CA GLY A 177 -6.11 -3.30 -13.79
C GLY A 177 -4.67 -3.37 -14.30
N ARG A 178 -3.74 -3.00 -13.43
CA ARG A 178 -2.30 -3.05 -13.67
C ARG A 178 -1.74 -4.37 -13.16
N GLN A 179 -1.00 -5.07 -14.00
CA GLN A 179 -0.27 -6.25 -13.55
C GLN A 179 0.84 -5.84 -12.58
N VAL A 180 0.97 -6.57 -11.50
CA VAL A 180 2.00 -6.37 -10.47
C VAL A 180 2.78 -7.67 -10.27
N SER A 181 4.00 -7.54 -9.77
CA SER A 181 4.81 -8.68 -9.34
C SER A 181 4.41 -9.12 -7.92
N GLU A 182 4.93 -10.26 -7.50
CA GLU A 182 4.62 -10.85 -6.20
C GLU A 182 5.15 -9.98 -5.04
N ASP A 183 6.29 -9.34 -5.22
CA ASP A 183 6.91 -8.41 -4.27
C ASP A 183 6.22 -7.03 -4.21
N GLU A 184 5.44 -6.67 -5.25
CA GLU A 184 4.61 -5.46 -5.28
C GLU A 184 3.16 -5.69 -4.82
N MET A 185 2.79 -6.95 -4.51
CA MET A 185 1.43 -7.33 -4.17
C MET A 185 0.95 -6.65 -2.88
N GLN A 186 -0.22 -6.05 -2.92
CA GLN A 186 -0.83 -5.33 -1.80
C GLN A 186 -2.24 -5.84 -1.48
N PRO A 187 -2.70 -5.71 -0.23
CA PRO A 187 -4.07 -6.05 0.15
C PRO A 187 -5.09 -5.41 -0.80
N GLY A 188 -6.07 -6.19 -1.25
CA GLY A 188 -7.06 -5.77 -2.25
C GLY A 188 -6.70 -6.11 -3.70
N ASP A 189 -5.50 -6.60 -3.98
CA ASP A 189 -5.12 -7.08 -5.31
C ASP A 189 -5.76 -8.45 -5.61
N LEU A 190 -5.98 -8.73 -6.90
CA LEU A 190 -6.55 -9.99 -7.37
C LEU A 190 -5.47 -10.94 -7.85
N LEU A 191 -5.51 -12.17 -7.36
CA LEU A 191 -4.65 -13.28 -7.76
C LEU A 191 -5.44 -14.25 -8.64
N PHE A 192 -4.85 -14.63 -9.77
CA PHE A 192 -5.45 -15.55 -10.72
C PHE A 192 -4.66 -16.84 -10.78
N TYR A 193 -5.39 -17.95 -10.79
CA TYR A 193 -4.84 -19.29 -10.81
C TYR A 193 -5.32 -20.04 -12.05
N SER A 194 -4.45 -20.90 -12.58
CA SER A 194 -4.70 -21.62 -13.82
C SER A 194 -4.88 -23.11 -13.57
N GLY A 195 -5.77 -23.72 -14.33
CA GLY A 195 -5.87 -25.16 -14.50
C GLY A 195 -5.39 -25.56 -15.90
N SER A 196 -5.70 -26.80 -16.34
CA SER A 196 -5.33 -27.32 -17.66
C SER A 196 -5.88 -26.51 -18.84
N GLY A 197 -6.97 -25.76 -18.62
CA GLY A 197 -7.64 -24.93 -19.64
C GLY A 197 -7.37 -23.42 -19.52
N GLY A 198 -6.37 -22.99 -18.76
CA GLY A 198 -6.07 -21.58 -18.51
C GLY A 198 -6.63 -21.06 -17.19
N ILE A 199 -6.78 -19.74 -17.03
CA ILE A 199 -7.27 -19.13 -15.79
C ILE A 199 -8.68 -19.63 -15.48
N ASN A 200 -8.83 -20.23 -14.31
CA ASN A 200 -10.07 -20.84 -13.84
C ASN A 200 -10.47 -20.42 -12.42
N HIS A 201 -9.65 -19.65 -11.72
CA HIS A 201 -9.94 -19.18 -10.36
C HIS A 201 -9.37 -17.82 -10.11
N VAL A 202 -10.01 -17.08 -9.20
CA VAL A 202 -9.59 -15.75 -8.74
C VAL A 202 -9.79 -15.65 -7.22
N ALA A 203 -8.88 -14.96 -6.56
CA ALA A 203 -8.92 -14.66 -5.12
C ALA A 203 -8.52 -13.22 -4.86
N LEU A 204 -8.91 -12.70 -3.70
CA LEU A 204 -8.52 -11.38 -3.22
C LEU A 204 -7.41 -11.52 -2.18
N TYR A 205 -6.29 -10.83 -2.38
CA TYR A 205 -5.21 -10.77 -1.39
C TYR A 205 -5.61 -9.94 -0.18
N ILE A 206 -5.37 -10.44 1.01
CA ILE A 206 -5.73 -9.77 2.26
C ILE A 206 -4.53 -9.34 3.09
N GLY A 207 -3.31 -9.59 2.61
CA GLY A 207 -2.07 -9.33 3.34
C GLY A 207 -1.50 -10.59 4.00
N ASP A 208 -0.29 -10.48 4.54
CA ASP A 208 0.38 -11.52 5.34
C ASP A 208 0.41 -12.91 4.67
N GLY A 209 0.60 -12.93 3.34
CA GLY A 209 0.62 -14.17 2.58
C GLY A 209 -0.74 -14.87 2.44
N GLN A 210 -1.85 -14.20 2.75
CA GLN A 210 -3.19 -14.77 2.75
C GLN A 210 -4.10 -14.18 1.67
N ILE A 211 -5.02 -15.00 1.21
CA ILE A 211 -6.11 -14.62 0.32
C ILE A 211 -7.46 -14.96 0.95
N VAL A 212 -8.52 -14.30 0.49
CA VAL A 212 -9.90 -14.71 0.70
C VAL A 212 -10.54 -15.03 -0.65
N HIS A 213 -11.25 -16.15 -0.74
CA HIS A 213 -11.86 -16.62 -1.97
C HIS A 213 -13.09 -17.51 -1.74
N ALA A 214 -14.02 -17.50 -2.66
CA ALA A 214 -15.03 -18.55 -2.76
C ALA A 214 -14.36 -19.77 -3.41
N SER A 215 -14.06 -20.79 -2.61
CA SER A 215 -13.15 -21.89 -2.97
C SER A 215 -13.87 -23.03 -3.69
N THR A 216 -14.71 -23.77 -2.99
CA THR A 216 -15.47 -24.91 -3.50
C THR A 216 -16.82 -25.03 -2.79
N GLU A 217 -17.76 -25.82 -3.34
CA GLU A 217 -19.04 -26.11 -2.69
C GLU A 217 -18.87 -26.73 -1.30
N LYS A 218 -17.80 -27.51 -1.10
CA LYS A 218 -17.51 -28.15 0.19
C LYS A 218 -16.98 -27.18 1.23
N THR A 219 -16.22 -26.17 0.82
CA THR A 219 -15.47 -25.29 1.75
C THR A 219 -16.00 -23.87 1.80
N GLY A 220 -16.82 -23.45 0.84
CA GLY A 220 -17.42 -22.14 0.80
C GLY A 220 -16.40 -21.00 0.60
N ILE A 221 -16.71 -19.85 1.16
CA ILE A 221 -15.84 -18.68 1.20
C ILE A 221 -14.91 -18.81 2.40
N LYS A 222 -13.60 -18.77 2.17
CA LYS A 222 -12.58 -19.00 3.19
C LYS A 222 -11.29 -18.23 2.91
N THR A 223 -10.40 -18.19 3.90
CA THR A 223 -9.01 -17.78 3.71
C THR A 223 -8.13 -18.99 3.36
N SER A 224 -7.01 -18.74 2.68
CA SER A 224 -5.97 -19.71 2.35
C SER A 224 -4.63 -18.98 2.17
N PRO A 225 -3.48 -19.67 2.30
CA PRO A 225 -2.21 -19.13 1.81
C PRO A 225 -2.34 -18.78 0.31
N TYR A 226 -1.72 -17.67 -0.12
CA TYR A 226 -1.83 -17.23 -1.51
C TYR A 226 -1.16 -18.22 -2.48
N ASP A 227 -0.15 -18.93 -2.01
CA ASP A 227 0.66 -19.91 -2.73
C ASP A 227 0.12 -21.36 -2.65
N TYR A 228 -1.10 -21.58 -2.09
CA TYR A 228 -1.74 -22.92 -2.10
C TYR A 228 -1.85 -23.50 -3.51
N ARG A 229 -1.81 -22.66 -4.50
CA ARG A 229 -1.53 -22.87 -5.92
C ARG A 229 -0.67 -21.71 -6.39
N THR A 230 0.24 -21.92 -7.33
CA THR A 230 1.05 -20.82 -7.87
C THR A 230 0.16 -19.86 -8.68
N PRO A 231 0.06 -18.58 -8.30
CA PRO A 231 -0.69 -17.62 -9.09
C PRO A 231 0.03 -17.38 -10.43
N VAL A 232 -0.74 -17.38 -11.53
CA VAL A 232 -0.22 -17.13 -12.88
C VAL A 232 -0.28 -15.64 -13.26
N LYS A 233 -1.04 -14.86 -12.51
CA LYS A 233 -1.17 -13.43 -12.72
C LYS A 233 -1.66 -12.75 -11.44
N ILE A 234 -1.14 -11.57 -11.16
CA ILE A 234 -1.58 -10.69 -10.07
C ILE A 234 -1.91 -9.35 -10.69
N VAL A 235 -3.05 -8.75 -10.33
CA VAL A 235 -3.43 -7.42 -10.81
C VAL A 235 -3.89 -6.53 -9.67
N SER A 236 -3.49 -5.28 -9.74
CA SER A 236 -3.96 -4.20 -8.87
C SER A 236 -5.03 -3.38 -9.58
N LEU A 237 -6.16 -3.20 -8.91
CA LEU A 237 -7.29 -2.38 -9.35
C LEU A 237 -7.43 -1.10 -8.53
N LEU A 238 -6.67 -1.01 -7.43
CA LEU A 238 -6.71 0.07 -6.46
C LEU A 238 -5.42 0.89 -6.60
N SER A 239 -5.52 2.05 -7.21
CA SER A 239 -4.42 3.03 -7.38
C SER A 239 -4.71 4.30 -6.61
#